data_e4ba8ae83e83d1421882a1f0a57674dd
#
_entry.id   e4ba8ae83e83d1421882a1f0a57674dd
#
_cell.length_a   1.000
_cell.length_b   1.000
_cell.length_c   1.000
_cell.angle_alpha   90.00
_cell.angle_beta   90.00
_cell.angle_gamma   90.00
#
_symmetry.space_group_name_H-M   'P 1'
#
loop_
_entity.id
_entity.type
_entity.pdbx_description
1 polymer ?
#
loop_
_entity_poly.entity_id
_entity_poly.type
_entity_poly.pdbx_seq_one_letter_code
_entity_poly.pdbx_strand_id
1 'polypeptide(L)'
;MNCPPRAVIDTNVVVSAFVFRAGPLAWLREALVAARFVPLVSTATLAELVRVLSYERLKLTGEERGIILTSYMEHAQTLVNPGPRPKIPECRDADDEVFLRLAYAAKAHALLTGDRALLVLADVSRIPILTPAQFGEKFT
;
A
#
# COMPACT_ATOMS: atom_id res chain seq x y z
N MET A 1 24.95 -4.24 -4.71
CA MET A 1 24.12 -3.42 -3.82
C MET A 1 22.65 -3.70 -4.07
N ASN A 2 21.97 -4.21 -3.06
CA ASN A 2 20.58 -4.58 -3.21
C ASN A 2 19.67 -3.40 -2.89
N CYS A 3 18.89 -2.97 -3.88
CA CYS A 3 17.85 -1.97 -3.63
C CYS A 3 16.70 -2.62 -2.88
N PRO A 4 16.10 -1.95 -1.89
CA PRO A 4 14.91 -2.49 -1.21
C PRO A 4 13.78 -2.69 -2.22
N PRO A 5 12.95 -3.72 -2.06
CA PRO A 5 11.79 -3.88 -2.92
C PRO A 5 10.82 -2.72 -2.73
N ARG A 6 10.14 -2.34 -3.83
CA ARG A 6 9.14 -1.28 -3.83
C ARG A 6 7.77 -1.91 -3.92
N ALA A 7 6.87 -1.50 -3.04
CA ALA A 7 5.55 -2.11 -2.95
C ALA A 7 4.45 -1.07 -2.84
N VAL A 8 3.35 -1.30 -3.55
CA VAL A 8 2.13 -0.55 -3.34
C VAL A 8 1.35 -1.25 -2.23
N ILE A 9 0.85 -0.49 -1.28
CA ILE A 9 0.16 -1.04 -0.11
C ILE A 9 -1.27 -0.54 -0.10
N ASP A 10 -2.22 -1.47 -0.14
CA ASP A 10 -3.64 -1.16 -0.02
C ASP A 10 -3.90 -0.43 1.30
N THR A 11 -4.80 0.53 1.28
CA THR A 11 -5.13 1.39 2.43
C THR A 11 -5.43 0.60 3.69
N ASN A 12 -6.21 -0.49 3.60
CA ASN A 12 -6.56 -1.27 4.77
C ASN A 12 -5.34 -1.93 5.43
N VAL A 13 -4.34 -2.28 4.64
CA VAL A 13 -3.08 -2.83 5.16
C VAL A 13 -2.30 -1.74 5.89
N VAL A 14 -2.22 -0.52 5.32
CA VAL A 14 -1.57 0.62 5.98
C VAL A 14 -2.26 0.92 7.31
N VAL A 15 -3.59 0.98 7.31
CA VAL A 15 -4.36 1.25 8.53
C VAL A 15 -4.08 0.17 9.58
N SER A 16 -4.08 -1.09 9.20
CA SER A 16 -3.81 -2.18 10.14
C SER A 16 -2.41 -2.09 10.75
N ALA A 17 -1.43 -1.68 9.94
CA ALA A 17 -0.04 -1.59 10.41
C ALA A 17 0.21 -0.38 11.31
N PHE A 18 -0.41 0.76 11.02
CA PHE A 18 -0.10 2.02 11.68
C PHE A 18 -1.11 2.41 12.76
N VAL A 19 -2.39 2.08 12.61
CA VAL A 19 -3.41 2.41 13.60
C VAL A 19 -3.44 1.37 14.72
N PHE A 20 -3.38 0.09 14.36
CA PHE A 20 -3.40 -1.01 15.32
C PHE A 20 -1.98 -1.46 15.64
N ARG A 21 -1.26 -0.63 16.42
CA ARG A 21 0.17 -0.76 16.64
C ARG A 21 0.60 -2.09 17.27
N ALA A 22 -0.26 -2.70 18.07
CA ALA A 22 0.02 -4.00 18.68
C ALA A 22 -0.63 -5.16 17.91
N GLY A 23 -1.15 -4.89 16.72
CA GLY A 23 -1.85 -5.87 15.90
C GLY A 23 -0.90 -6.77 15.12
N PRO A 24 -1.48 -7.70 14.33
CA PRO A 24 -0.67 -8.69 13.59
C PRO A 24 0.20 -8.11 12.49
N LEU A 25 0.01 -6.86 12.09
CA LEU A 25 0.85 -6.22 11.07
C LEU A 25 1.88 -5.23 11.65
N ALA A 26 2.14 -5.29 12.95
CA ALA A 26 3.16 -4.46 13.57
C ALA A 26 4.54 -4.69 12.91
N TRP A 27 4.85 -5.93 12.54
CA TRP A 27 6.11 -6.27 11.86
C TRP A 27 6.26 -5.53 10.52
N LEU A 28 5.16 -5.31 9.81
CA LEU A 28 5.19 -4.61 8.52
C LEU A 28 5.58 -3.13 8.73
N ARG A 29 5.01 -2.49 9.75
CA ARG A 29 5.39 -1.13 10.12
C ARG A 29 6.88 -1.06 10.51
N GLU A 30 7.34 -2.02 11.30
CA GLU A 30 8.74 -2.08 11.70
C GLU A 30 9.67 -2.26 10.50
N ALA A 31 9.31 -3.13 9.56
CA ALA A 31 10.08 -3.35 8.34
C ALA A 31 10.12 -2.08 7.48
N LEU A 32 9.00 -1.36 7.39
CA LEU A 32 8.91 -0.11 6.64
C LEU A 32 9.81 0.96 7.27
N VAL A 33 9.74 1.13 8.59
CA VAL A 33 10.56 2.12 9.30
C VAL A 33 12.05 1.77 9.19
N ALA A 34 12.38 0.49 9.17
CA ALA A 34 13.75 0.02 9.00
C ALA A 34 14.23 0.08 7.54
N ALA A 35 13.41 0.59 6.63
CA ALA A 35 13.70 0.71 5.21
C ALA A 35 14.00 -0.63 4.53
N ARG A 36 13.39 -1.69 4.98
CA ARG A 36 13.54 -3.01 4.35
C ARG A 36 12.76 -3.12 3.05
N PHE A 37 11.77 -2.26 2.88
CA PHE A 37 11.08 -2.05 1.61
C PHE A 37 10.63 -0.60 1.54
N VAL A 38 10.26 -0.16 0.32
CA VAL A 38 9.83 1.22 0.08
C VAL A 38 8.38 1.22 -0.36
N PRO A 39 7.46 1.81 0.40
CA PRO A 39 6.09 1.94 -0.05
C PRO A 39 5.99 2.97 -1.18
N LEU A 40 5.16 2.66 -2.16
CA LEU A 40 4.88 3.55 -3.28
C LEU A 40 3.52 4.21 -3.08
N VAL A 41 3.46 5.51 -3.34
CA VAL A 41 2.24 6.28 -3.22
C VAL A 41 2.02 7.17 -4.43
N SER A 42 0.77 7.53 -4.67
CA SER A 42 0.37 8.52 -5.66
C SER A 42 -0.62 9.47 -5.01
N THR A 43 -0.97 10.55 -5.70
CA THR A 43 -2.00 11.46 -5.22
C THR A 43 -3.31 10.71 -4.95
N ALA A 44 -3.69 9.81 -5.85
CA ALA A 44 -4.94 9.04 -5.71
C ALA A 44 -4.90 8.09 -4.50
N THR A 45 -3.80 7.35 -4.31
CA THR A 45 -3.71 6.42 -3.18
C THR A 45 -3.60 7.15 -1.84
N LEU A 46 -2.92 8.31 -1.81
CA LEU A 46 -2.86 9.13 -0.61
C LEU A 46 -4.23 9.72 -0.26
N ALA A 47 -5.01 10.15 -1.26
CA ALA A 47 -6.36 10.65 -1.03
C ALA A 47 -7.25 9.58 -0.40
N GLU A 48 -7.12 8.33 -0.85
CA GLU A 48 -7.84 7.20 -0.28
C GLU A 48 -7.45 6.96 1.19
N LEU A 49 -6.16 7.02 1.48
CA LEU A 49 -5.66 6.85 2.85
C LEU A 49 -6.20 7.96 3.78
N VAL A 50 -6.16 9.20 3.32
CA VAL A 50 -6.68 10.34 4.10
C VAL A 50 -8.17 10.13 4.40
N ARG A 51 -8.94 9.71 3.39
CA ARG A 51 -10.37 9.44 3.53
C ARG A 51 -10.64 8.38 4.59
N VAL A 52 -9.94 7.26 4.52
CA VAL A 52 -10.14 6.14 5.45
C VAL A 52 -9.71 6.50 6.87
N LEU A 53 -8.59 7.23 7.02
CA LEU A 53 -8.15 7.69 8.35
C LEU A 53 -9.15 8.62 9.03
N SER A 54 -10.04 9.25 8.25
CA SER A 54 -11.08 10.13 8.77
C SER A 54 -12.35 9.40 9.21
N TYR A 55 -12.43 8.08 9.02
CA TYR A 55 -13.61 7.32 9.44
C TYR A 55 -13.76 7.35 10.96
N GLU A 56 -14.98 7.64 11.44
CA GLU A 56 -15.28 7.70 12.86
C GLU A 56 -14.96 6.41 13.61
N ARG A 57 -15.12 5.28 12.97
CA ARG A 57 -14.86 3.98 13.61
C ARG A 57 -13.42 3.82 14.09
N LEU A 58 -12.48 4.58 13.49
CA LEU A 58 -11.08 4.54 13.90
C LEU A 58 -10.79 5.42 15.10
N LYS A 59 -11.69 6.35 15.40
CA LYS A 59 -11.60 7.24 16.58
C LYS A 59 -10.27 7.98 16.68
N LEU A 60 -9.73 8.39 15.54
CA LEU A 60 -8.48 9.13 15.50
C LEU A 60 -8.74 10.63 15.58
N THR A 61 -7.93 11.34 16.36
CA THR A 61 -7.94 12.80 16.35
C THR A 61 -7.26 13.31 15.09
N GLY A 62 -7.47 14.60 14.76
CA GLY A 62 -6.76 15.21 13.63
C GLY A 62 -5.25 15.15 13.80
N GLU A 63 -4.75 15.32 15.02
CA GLU A 63 -3.33 15.20 15.34
C GLU A 63 -2.82 13.78 15.07
N GLU A 64 -3.56 12.77 15.53
CA GLU A 64 -3.18 11.37 15.30
C GLU A 64 -3.14 11.01 13.83
N ARG A 65 -4.14 11.47 13.06
CA ARG A 65 -4.16 11.25 11.60
C ARG A 65 -2.95 11.86 10.93
N GLY A 66 -2.58 13.08 11.34
CA GLY A 66 -1.41 13.78 10.80
C GLY A 66 -0.12 13.05 11.10
N ILE A 67 0.03 12.54 12.31
CA ILE A 67 1.22 11.78 12.72
C ILE A 67 1.35 10.50 11.89
N ILE A 68 0.27 9.76 11.73
CA ILE A 68 0.28 8.51 10.95
C ILE A 68 0.65 8.79 9.50
N LEU A 69 0.02 9.80 8.89
CA LEU A 69 0.26 10.16 7.50
C LEU A 69 1.71 10.60 7.28
N THR A 70 2.22 11.47 8.17
CA THR A 70 3.60 11.95 8.09
C THR A 70 4.59 10.80 8.23
N SER A 71 4.38 9.92 9.20
CA SER A 71 5.25 8.76 9.43
C SER A 71 5.29 7.84 8.21
N TYR A 72 4.14 7.60 7.60
CA TYR A 72 4.06 6.77 6.40
C TYR A 72 4.78 7.44 5.23
N MET A 73 4.50 8.71 4.98
CA MET A 73 5.05 9.45 3.85
C MET A 73 6.56 9.66 3.93
N GLU A 74 7.12 9.75 5.13
CA GLU A 74 8.57 9.88 5.31
C GLU A 74 9.35 8.75 4.67
N HIS A 75 8.74 7.58 4.59
CA HIS A 75 9.39 6.37 4.06
C HIS A 75 8.92 6.02 2.65
N ALA A 76 7.97 6.78 2.11
CA ALA A 76 7.33 6.46 0.84
C ALA A 76 8.03 7.15 -0.33
N GLN A 77 7.96 6.50 -1.48
CA GLN A 77 8.34 7.10 -2.75
C GLN A 77 7.07 7.51 -3.49
N THR A 78 6.98 8.79 -3.87
CA THR A 78 5.80 9.31 -4.57
C THR A 78 6.01 9.24 -6.07
N LEU A 79 5.04 8.66 -6.78
CA LEU A 79 5.01 8.68 -8.23
C LEU A 79 4.23 9.91 -8.68
N VAL A 80 4.96 10.93 -9.17
CA VAL A 80 4.38 12.25 -9.52
C VAL A 80 3.82 12.24 -10.94
N ASN A 81 4.55 11.65 -11.87
CA ASN A 81 4.16 11.57 -13.28
C ASN A 81 4.06 10.11 -13.71
N PRO A 82 2.88 9.50 -13.60
CA PRO A 82 2.74 8.08 -13.93
C PRO A 82 2.87 7.75 -15.41
N GLY A 83 2.91 8.77 -16.28
CA GLY A 83 2.96 8.56 -17.71
C GLY A 83 1.61 8.13 -18.28
N PRO A 84 1.58 7.52 -19.49
CA PRO A 84 0.34 7.02 -20.07
C PRO A 84 -0.31 5.99 -19.16
N ARG A 85 -1.65 5.96 -19.16
CA ARG A 85 -2.37 4.98 -18.36
C ARG A 85 -2.01 3.57 -18.75
N PRO A 86 -1.48 2.75 -17.82
CA PRO A 86 -1.17 1.36 -18.15
C PRO A 86 -2.45 0.55 -18.34
N LYS A 87 -2.34 -0.49 -19.15
CA LYS A 87 -3.42 -1.45 -19.29
C LYS A 87 -3.34 -2.44 -18.14
N ILE A 88 -4.38 -2.50 -17.32
CA ILE A 88 -4.44 -3.35 -16.14
C ILE A 88 -5.57 -4.36 -16.25
N PRO A 89 -5.51 -5.47 -15.49
CA PRO A 89 -6.66 -6.36 -15.37
C PRO A 89 -7.89 -5.61 -14.84
N GLU A 90 -9.06 -6.02 -15.29
CA GLU A 90 -10.31 -5.41 -14.86
C GLU A 90 -10.56 -5.67 -13.39
N CYS A 91 -10.77 -4.61 -12.61
CA CYS A 91 -11.05 -4.69 -11.20
C CYS A 91 -12.55 -4.65 -10.95
N ARG A 92 -13.02 -5.52 -10.05
CA ARG A 92 -14.43 -5.54 -9.65
C ARG A 92 -14.84 -4.23 -8.96
N ASP A 93 -13.96 -3.68 -8.14
CA ASP A 93 -14.19 -2.46 -7.40
C ASP A 93 -13.33 -1.34 -7.99
N ALA A 94 -13.97 -0.24 -8.38
CA ALA A 94 -13.26 0.91 -8.94
C ALA A 94 -12.26 1.53 -7.95
N ASP A 95 -12.54 1.45 -6.65
CA ASP A 95 -11.64 1.97 -5.63
C ASP A 95 -10.32 1.21 -5.56
N ASP A 96 -10.31 -0.05 -5.98
CA ASP A 96 -9.09 -0.87 -6.02
C ASP A 96 -8.20 -0.57 -7.22
N GLU A 97 -8.77 0.01 -8.28
CA GLU A 97 -8.02 0.32 -9.50
C GLU A 97 -6.83 1.24 -9.26
N VAL A 98 -6.97 2.21 -8.36
CA VAL A 98 -5.90 3.20 -8.13
C VAL A 98 -4.62 2.53 -7.64
N PHE A 99 -4.74 1.46 -6.85
CA PHE A 99 -3.59 0.72 -6.36
C PHE A 99 -2.94 -0.11 -7.46
N LEU A 100 -3.74 -0.78 -8.26
CA LEU A 100 -3.23 -1.60 -9.36
C LEU A 100 -2.59 -0.73 -10.44
N ARG A 101 -3.19 0.43 -10.76
CA ARG A 101 -2.62 1.38 -11.71
C ARG A 101 -1.27 1.90 -11.24
N LEU A 102 -1.17 2.24 -9.96
CA LEU A 102 0.10 2.69 -9.38
C LEU A 102 1.16 1.60 -9.47
N ALA A 103 0.80 0.38 -9.13
CA ALA A 103 1.73 -0.76 -9.17
C ALA A 103 2.27 -0.97 -10.58
N TYR A 104 1.41 -0.92 -11.59
CA TYR A 104 1.82 -1.08 -12.98
C TYR A 104 2.66 0.10 -13.47
N ALA A 105 2.23 1.34 -13.19
CA ALA A 105 2.92 2.53 -13.64
C ALA A 105 4.33 2.63 -13.04
N ALA A 106 4.47 2.27 -11.78
CA ALA A 106 5.74 2.32 -11.06
C ALA A 106 6.58 1.07 -11.24
N LYS A 107 6.05 0.05 -11.90
CA LYS A 107 6.71 -1.26 -12.04
C LYS A 107 7.10 -1.81 -10.67
N ALA A 108 6.13 -1.81 -9.76
CA ALA A 108 6.35 -2.24 -8.38
C ALA A 108 6.74 -3.71 -8.32
N HIS A 109 7.45 -4.09 -7.27
CA HIS A 109 7.79 -5.49 -7.02
C HIS A 109 6.59 -6.27 -6.50
N ALA A 110 5.64 -5.57 -5.85
CA ALA A 110 4.43 -6.20 -5.31
C ALA A 110 3.35 -5.17 -5.02
N LEU A 111 2.11 -5.65 -4.98
CA LEU A 111 0.95 -4.95 -4.43
C LEU A 111 0.47 -5.77 -3.23
N LEU A 112 0.48 -5.16 -2.05
CA LEU A 112 0.07 -5.80 -0.80
C LEU A 112 -1.38 -5.49 -0.50
N THR A 113 -2.18 -6.53 -0.33
CA THR A 113 -3.61 -6.37 -0.03
C THR A 113 -4.14 -7.57 0.73
N GLY A 114 -5.21 -7.35 1.49
CA GLY A 114 -6.01 -8.43 2.06
C GLY A 114 -7.36 -8.57 1.36
N ASP A 115 -7.61 -7.73 0.35
CA ASP A 115 -8.90 -7.70 -0.34
C ASP A 115 -8.99 -8.81 -1.39
N ARG A 116 -9.99 -9.65 -1.26
CA ARG A 116 -10.22 -10.75 -2.20
C ARG A 116 -10.42 -10.27 -3.63
N ALA A 117 -11.06 -9.12 -3.82
CA ALA A 117 -11.30 -8.57 -5.16
C ALA A 117 -10.00 -8.29 -5.90
N LEU A 118 -8.92 -7.96 -5.19
CA LEU A 118 -7.60 -7.80 -5.77
C LEU A 118 -6.83 -9.12 -5.83
N LEU A 119 -6.91 -9.92 -4.77
CA LEU A 119 -6.16 -11.19 -4.72
C LEU A 119 -6.57 -12.17 -5.82
N VAL A 120 -7.83 -12.14 -6.26
CA VAL A 120 -8.28 -13.01 -7.36
C VAL A 120 -7.62 -12.63 -8.69
N LEU A 121 -7.04 -11.45 -8.80
CA LEU A 121 -6.33 -11.00 -10.01
C LEU A 121 -4.87 -11.44 -10.06
N ALA A 122 -4.38 -12.08 -9.00
CA ALA A 122 -2.95 -12.44 -8.90
C ALA A 122 -2.46 -13.27 -10.09
N ASP A 123 -3.29 -14.18 -10.60
CA ASP A 123 -2.90 -15.06 -11.71
C ASP A 123 -2.79 -14.34 -13.06
N VAL A 124 -3.50 -13.22 -13.22
CA VAL A 124 -3.51 -12.47 -14.48
C VAL A 124 -2.73 -11.17 -14.41
N SER A 125 -2.28 -10.79 -13.23
CA SER A 125 -1.51 -9.56 -13.03
C SER A 125 -0.01 -9.79 -13.31
N ARG A 126 0.60 -8.84 -14.04
CA ARG A 126 2.05 -8.85 -14.23
C ARG A 126 2.80 -8.43 -12.96
N ILE A 127 2.12 -7.66 -12.09
CA ILE A 127 2.68 -7.27 -10.81
C ILE A 127 2.18 -8.27 -9.76
N PRO A 128 3.08 -8.90 -8.99
CA PRO A 128 2.64 -9.82 -7.93
C PRO A 128 1.67 -9.15 -6.97
N ILE A 129 0.52 -9.79 -6.74
CA ILE A 129 -0.47 -9.33 -5.78
C ILE A 129 -0.41 -10.30 -4.60
N LEU A 130 0.01 -9.80 -3.44
CA LEU A 130 0.36 -10.63 -2.29
C LEU A 130 -0.36 -10.17 -1.04
N THR A 131 -0.66 -11.14 -0.16
CA THR A 131 -1.03 -10.77 1.20
C THR A 131 0.23 -10.29 1.94
N PRO A 132 0.08 -9.55 3.05
CA PRO A 132 1.25 -9.18 3.86
C PRO A 132 2.10 -10.38 4.26
N ALA A 133 1.47 -11.50 4.65
CA ALA A 133 2.20 -12.71 5.01
C ALA A 133 3.05 -13.24 3.85
N GLN A 134 2.47 -13.31 2.66
CA GLN A 134 3.20 -13.75 1.46
C GLN A 134 4.37 -12.81 1.13
N PHE A 135 4.14 -11.51 1.29
CA PHE A 135 5.21 -10.53 1.08
C PHE A 135 6.35 -10.73 2.07
N GLY A 136 6.02 -10.96 3.34
CA GLY A 136 7.01 -11.22 4.38
C GLY A 136 7.88 -12.43 4.05
N GLU A 137 7.26 -13.52 3.58
CA GLU A 137 8.00 -14.72 3.19
C GLU A 137 8.91 -14.50 1.99
N LYS A 138 8.47 -13.69 1.03
CA LYS A 138 9.19 -13.51 -0.23
C LYS A 138 10.33 -12.50 -0.13
N PHE A 139 10.16 -11.45 0.66
CA PHE A 139 11.07 -10.29 0.67
C PHE A 139 11.75 -10.02 2.01
N THR A 140 11.50 -10.82 3.01
CA THR A 140 12.17 -10.70 4.32
C THR A 140 12.80 -12.04 4.79
#